data_a669cad84f06a849afb6b24eaa40e136
#
_entry.id   a669cad84f06a849afb6b24eaa40e136
#
_cell.length_a   1.000
_cell.length_b   1.000
_cell.length_c   1.000
_cell.angle_alpha   90.00
_cell.angle_beta   90.00
_cell.angle_gamma   90.00
#
_symmetry.space_group_name_H-M   'P 1'
#
loop_
_entity.id
_entity.type
_entity.pdbx_description
1 polymer ?
#
loop_
_entity_poly.entity_id
_entity_poly.type
_entity_poly.pdbx_seq_one_letter_code
_entity_poly.pdbx_strand_id
1 'polypeptide(L)'
;LVEFEDVRHLGAEHFAVNVPGAATAPLNGAARARYPLVNDPDVTELNRAQLTWTPSAAFTLTAGRQRILLDDQRFVGNVGWRQDEQTFDGVRADVALGRFKATYAYVTHVNRILGELKDWDSESHIFNATWSPAEALRVQGFVYALDFANSAANASITKGLKASGKTWLGLYQLS
;
A
#
# COMPACT_ATOMS: atom_id res chain seq x y z
N LEU A 1 6.05 12.62 -12.27
CA LEU A 1 6.47 12.83 -10.88
C LEU A 1 7.64 11.92 -10.56
N VAL A 2 8.68 12.47 -9.93
CA VAL A 2 9.79 11.71 -9.35
C VAL A 2 10.00 12.24 -7.94
N GLU A 3 10.16 11.33 -6.97
CA GLU A 3 10.35 11.63 -5.56
C GLU A 3 11.38 10.66 -4.98
N PHE A 4 12.39 11.19 -4.30
CA PHE A 4 13.38 10.42 -3.55
C PHE A 4 13.11 10.57 -2.06
N GLU A 5 13.39 9.53 -1.33
CA GLU A 5 13.33 9.49 0.13
C GLU A 5 14.70 9.09 0.67
N ASP A 6 15.14 9.78 1.73
CA ASP A 6 16.39 9.48 2.44
C ASP A 6 16.12 9.47 3.94
N VAL A 7 16.20 8.30 4.53
CA VAL A 7 15.99 8.07 5.96
C VAL A 7 17.32 7.83 6.64
N ARG A 8 17.62 8.62 7.67
CA ARG A 8 18.86 8.51 8.45
C ARG A 8 18.56 8.69 9.94
N HIS A 9 19.12 7.85 10.76
CA HIS A 9 19.11 8.09 12.19
C HIS A 9 20.17 9.15 12.56
N LEU A 10 19.93 9.87 13.65
CA LEU A 10 20.87 10.82 14.21
C LEU A 10 21.40 10.29 15.56
N GLY A 11 22.71 10.21 15.71
CA GLY A 11 23.37 9.77 16.94
C GLY A 11 23.59 8.24 17.01
N ALA A 12 23.68 7.70 18.23
CA ALA A 12 23.96 6.29 18.43
C ALA A 12 22.70 5.42 18.24
N GLU A 13 22.88 4.32 17.52
CA GLU A 13 21.80 3.32 17.35
C GLU A 13 21.52 2.55 18.64
N HIS A 14 20.41 2.86 19.29
CA HIS A 14 19.87 2.13 20.44
C HIS A 14 18.54 1.42 20.09
N PHE A 15 18.44 0.90 18.87
CA PHE A 15 17.29 0.17 18.35
C PHE A 15 17.74 -1.00 17.47
N ALA A 16 16.84 -1.97 17.29
CA ALA A 16 17.01 -3.07 16.34
C ALA A 16 16.05 -2.86 15.15
N VAL A 17 16.51 -3.14 13.93
CA VAL A 17 15.68 -3.17 12.73
C VAL A 17 15.50 -4.63 12.34
N ASN A 18 14.27 -5.14 12.41
CA ASN A 18 14.00 -6.56 12.18
C ASN A 18 12.81 -6.77 11.26
N VAL A 19 12.79 -7.94 10.62
CA VAL A 19 11.57 -8.42 9.97
C VAL A 19 10.79 -9.23 11.01
N PRO A 20 9.52 -8.93 11.29
CA PRO A 20 8.71 -9.73 12.19
C PRO A 20 8.70 -11.21 11.78
N GLY A 21 8.96 -12.10 12.73
CA GLY A 21 8.98 -13.55 12.49
C GLY A 21 10.26 -14.13 11.89
N ALA A 22 11.26 -13.32 11.57
CA ALA A 22 12.55 -13.82 11.11
C ALA A 22 13.45 -14.18 12.31
N ALA A 23 13.97 -15.40 12.34
CA ALA A 23 14.94 -15.87 13.35
C ALA A 23 16.38 -15.37 13.08
N THR A 24 16.52 -14.34 12.28
CA THR A 24 17.82 -13.78 11.85
C THR A 24 18.21 -12.57 12.69
N ALA A 25 19.49 -12.26 12.69
CA ALA A 25 19.99 -11.05 13.34
C ALA A 25 19.31 -9.78 12.76
N PRO A 26 19.18 -8.71 13.57
CA PRO A 26 18.68 -7.42 13.08
C PRO A 26 19.41 -6.95 11.84
N LEU A 27 18.70 -6.27 10.91
CA LEU A 27 19.28 -5.72 9.68
C LEU A 27 20.43 -4.74 9.96
N ASN A 28 20.36 -4.01 11.08
CA ASN A 28 21.41 -3.10 11.56
C ASN A 28 22.47 -3.78 12.45
N GLY A 29 22.54 -5.10 12.44
CA GLY A 29 23.60 -5.91 13.06
C GLY A 29 23.19 -6.67 14.31
N ALA A 30 23.78 -7.85 14.52
CA ALA A 30 23.46 -8.78 15.62
C ALA A 30 23.62 -8.17 17.02
N ALA A 31 24.55 -7.23 17.21
CA ALA A 31 24.76 -6.54 18.48
C ALA A 31 23.54 -5.68 18.90
N ARG A 32 22.64 -5.38 17.97
CA ARG A 32 21.43 -4.58 18.21
C ARG A 32 20.25 -5.41 18.72
N ALA A 33 20.31 -6.74 18.68
CA ALA A 33 19.23 -7.64 19.12
C ALA A 33 18.71 -7.39 20.56
N ARG A 34 19.51 -6.75 21.40
CA ARG A 34 19.15 -6.38 22.79
C ARG A 34 18.34 -5.09 22.95
N TYR A 35 18.22 -4.30 21.86
CA TYR A 35 17.52 -3.03 21.89
C TYR A 35 16.07 -3.16 21.43
N PRO A 36 15.23 -2.18 21.74
CA PRO A 36 13.86 -2.12 21.23
C PRO A 36 13.80 -2.20 19.70
N LEU A 37 12.75 -2.81 19.17
CA LEU A 37 12.52 -2.93 17.75
C LEU A 37 11.94 -1.63 17.19
N VAL A 38 12.66 -1.03 16.24
CA VAL A 38 12.21 0.10 15.42
C VAL A 38 12.51 -0.23 13.97
N ASN A 39 11.48 -0.50 13.17
CA ASN A 39 11.61 -0.93 11.78
C ASN A 39 11.68 0.27 10.82
N ASP A 40 12.62 1.16 11.05
CA ASP A 40 12.95 2.29 10.18
C ASP A 40 14.46 2.23 9.87
N PRO A 41 14.89 1.46 8.85
CA PRO A 41 16.29 1.36 8.47
C PRO A 41 16.81 2.65 7.86
N ASP A 42 18.12 2.85 7.92
CA ASP A 42 18.77 3.87 7.10
C ASP A 42 18.70 3.42 5.64
N VAL A 43 18.01 4.20 4.81
CA VAL A 43 17.79 3.88 3.41
C VAL A 43 17.71 5.16 2.57
N THR A 44 18.19 5.07 1.34
CA THR A 44 17.96 6.09 0.30
C THR A 44 17.31 5.40 -0.87
N GLU A 45 16.10 5.77 -1.22
CA GLU A 45 15.31 5.10 -2.25
C GLU A 45 14.65 6.09 -3.22
N LEU A 46 14.33 5.57 -4.39
CA LEU A 46 13.37 6.19 -5.28
C LEU A 46 11.97 5.88 -4.74
N ASN A 47 11.36 6.79 -4.00
CA ASN A 47 10.06 6.58 -3.40
C ASN A 47 8.95 6.55 -4.45
N ARG A 48 8.93 7.50 -5.40
CA ARG A 48 7.98 7.49 -6.52
C ARG A 48 8.64 7.89 -7.84
N ALA A 49 8.26 7.17 -8.92
CA ALA A 49 8.61 7.53 -10.29
C ALA A 49 7.46 7.10 -11.19
N GLN A 50 6.54 8.03 -11.47
CA GLN A 50 5.30 7.70 -12.16
C GLN A 50 4.97 8.67 -13.28
N LEU A 51 4.35 8.12 -14.32
CA LEU A 51 3.68 8.84 -15.39
C LEU A 51 2.17 8.70 -15.19
N THR A 52 1.47 9.83 -15.22
CA THR A 52 0.00 9.87 -15.14
C THR A 52 -0.57 10.48 -16.40
N TRP A 53 -1.52 9.78 -17.00
CA TRP A 53 -2.26 10.22 -18.19
C TRP A 53 -3.74 10.29 -17.89
N THR A 54 -4.32 11.48 -18.06
CA THR A 54 -5.73 11.77 -17.75
C THR A 54 -6.40 12.34 -18.99
N PRO A 55 -6.86 11.48 -19.92
CA PRO A 55 -7.48 11.92 -21.18
C PRO A 55 -8.86 12.55 -20.96
N SER A 56 -9.50 12.29 -19.85
CA SER A 56 -10.79 12.86 -19.47
C SER A 56 -10.94 12.94 -17.95
N ALA A 57 -11.91 13.70 -17.48
CA ALA A 57 -12.26 13.74 -16.06
C ALA A 57 -12.77 12.38 -15.51
N ALA A 58 -13.14 11.46 -16.41
CA ALA A 58 -13.69 10.16 -16.06
C ALA A 58 -12.65 9.05 -15.99
N PHE A 59 -11.41 9.25 -16.48
CA PHE A 59 -10.40 8.22 -16.58
C PHE A 59 -9.00 8.73 -16.32
N THR A 60 -8.27 8.01 -15.48
CA THR A 60 -6.84 8.25 -15.24
C THR A 60 -6.08 6.94 -15.30
N LEU A 61 -4.95 6.93 -15.99
CA LEU A 61 -3.99 5.83 -16.02
C LEU A 61 -2.68 6.30 -15.39
N THR A 62 -2.15 5.53 -14.45
CA THR A 62 -0.85 5.78 -13.81
C THR A 62 0.04 4.57 -13.98
N ALA A 63 1.27 4.76 -14.45
CA ALA A 63 2.26 3.71 -14.63
C ALA A 63 3.58 4.08 -13.93
N GLY A 64 4.26 3.09 -13.38
CA GLY A 64 5.51 3.22 -12.64
C GLY A 64 5.34 3.07 -11.14
N ARG A 65 6.35 3.54 -10.37
CA ARG A 65 6.38 3.48 -8.90
C ARG A 65 5.45 4.53 -8.32
N GLN A 66 4.44 4.08 -7.59
CA GLN A 66 3.33 4.91 -7.13
C GLN A 66 2.78 4.46 -5.77
N ARG A 67 2.09 5.37 -5.11
CA ARG A 67 1.23 5.03 -3.96
C ARG A 67 -0.08 4.42 -4.44
N ILE A 68 -0.51 3.34 -3.80
CA ILE A 68 -1.86 2.78 -3.97
C ILE A 68 -2.51 2.76 -2.58
N LEU A 69 -3.46 3.66 -2.37
CA LEU A 69 -4.17 3.82 -1.10
C LEU A 69 -5.63 3.46 -1.34
N LEU A 70 -6.09 2.36 -0.75
CA LEU A 70 -7.45 1.90 -0.89
C LEU A 70 -8.15 1.85 0.48
N ASP A 71 -9.29 2.47 0.55
CA ASP A 71 -10.16 2.51 1.73
C ASP A 71 -9.46 3.03 3.01
N ASP A 72 -9.49 2.22 4.05
CA ASP A 72 -8.82 2.44 5.33
C ASP A 72 -7.39 1.83 5.36
N GLN A 73 -6.88 1.45 4.20
CA GLN A 73 -5.55 0.85 4.01
C GLN A 73 -5.33 -0.46 4.76
N ARG A 74 -6.41 -1.15 5.12
CA ARG A 74 -6.34 -2.41 5.87
C ARG A 74 -5.64 -3.52 5.10
N PHE A 75 -5.78 -3.56 3.78
CA PHE A 75 -5.21 -4.59 2.91
C PHE A 75 -4.16 -4.03 1.95
N VAL A 76 -4.40 -2.85 1.41
CA VAL A 76 -3.51 -2.18 0.45
C VAL A 76 -3.34 -0.73 0.87
N GLY A 77 -2.12 -0.35 1.18
CA GLY A 77 -1.77 0.99 1.66
C GLY A 77 -0.27 1.24 1.66
N ASN A 78 0.14 2.43 2.05
CA ASN A 78 1.53 2.86 1.99
C ASN A 78 2.28 2.81 3.32
N VAL A 79 1.65 2.40 4.41
CA VAL A 79 2.27 2.42 5.75
C VAL A 79 2.83 3.81 6.13
N GLY A 80 2.15 4.88 5.68
CA GLY A 80 2.64 6.26 5.70
C GLY A 80 2.85 6.91 7.07
N TRP A 81 2.81 6.12 8.15
CA TRP A 81 3.23 6.51 9.49
C TRP A 81 4.71 6.14 9.78
N ARG A 82 5.36 5.40 8.86
CA ARG A 82 6.79 5.09 8.89
C ARG A 82 7.60 6.19 8.22
N GLN A 83 8.92 6.20 8.51
CA GLN A 83 9.87 7.11 7.85
C GLN A 83 10.04 6.74 6.37
N ASP A 84 10.14 5.44 6.08
CA ASP A 84 10.13 4.89 4.73
C ASP A 84 8.73 4.31 4.44
N GLU A 85 8.11 4.75 3.35
CA GLU A 85 6.77 4.33 3.00
C GLU A 85 6.75 3.19 1.98
N GLN A 86 5.70 2.37 2.02
CA GLN A 86 5.48 1.34 1.02
C GLN A 86 4.92 1.92 -0.27
N THR A 87 5.56 1.61 -1.40
CA THR A 87 5.12 1.97 -2.74
C THR A 87 5.02 0.74 -3.65
N PHE A 88 4.43 0.92 -4.83
CA PHE A 88 4.08 -0.17 -5.73
C PHE A 88 4.53 0.15 -7.15
N ASP A 89 5.26 -0.75 -7.79
CA ASP A 89 5.58 -0.67 -9.21
C ASP A 89 4.48 -1.39 -10.01
N GLY A 90 3.93 -0.72 -11.01
CA GLY A 90 2.86 -1.30 -11.81
C GLY A 90 2.04 -0.28 -12.59
N VAL A 91 0.84 -0.70 -12.96
CA VAL A 91 -0.11 0.13 -13.71
C VAL A 91 -1.43 0.18 -12.96
N ARG A 92 -1.98 1.39 -12.81
CA ARG A 92 -3.28 1.63 -12.17
C ARG A 92 -4.19 2.43 -13.10
N ALA A 93 -5.42 1.95 -13.26
CA ALA A 93 -6.49 2.63 -13.95
C ALA A 93 -7.59 3.03 -12.95
N ASP A 94 -7.94 4.30 -12.94
CA ASP A 94 -9.02 4.86 -12.14
C ASP A 94 -10.13 5.35 -13.05
N VAL A 95 -11.38 4.99 -12.75
CA VAL A 95 -12.59 5.40 -13.45
C VAL A 95 -13.52 6.13 -12.49
N ALA A 96 -14.08 7.26 -12.93
CA ALA A 96 -15.06 8.03 -12.17
C ALA A 96 -16.22 8.46 -13.09
N LEU A 97 -17.36 7.78 -12.97
CA LEU A 97 -18.56 8.01 -13.79
C LEU A 97 -19.74 8.41 -12.87
N GLY A 98 -19.88 9.69 -12.64
CA GLY A 98 -20.90 10.22 -11.75
C GLY A 98 -20.78 9.63 -10.33
N ARG A 99 -21.75 8.79 -9.97
CA ARG A 99 -21.81 8.13 -8.65
C ARG A 99 -21.07 6.80 -8.57
N PHE A 100 -20.43 6.36 -9.64
CA PHE A 100 -19.63 5.16 -9.72
C PHE A 100 -18.15 5.51 -9.81
N LYS A 101 -17.33 4.83 -9.01
CA LYS A 101 -15.87 4.91 -9.08
C LYS A 101 -15.30 3.50 -9.07
N ALA A 102 -14.25 3.26 -9.83
CA ALA A 102 -13.54 1.99 -9.81
C ALA A 102 -12.05 2.23 -9.96
N THR A 103 -11.26 1.39 -9.31
CA THR A 103 -9.81 1.32 -9.43
C THR A 103 -9.44 -0.11 -9.77
N TYR A 104 -8.60 -0.29 -10.77
CA TYR A 104 -7.89 -1.53 -11.03
C TYR A 104 -6.40 -1.26 -11.05
N ALA A 105 -5.62 -2.10 -10.38
CA ALA A 105 -4.16 -2.06 -10.46
C ALA A 105 -3.58 -3.45 -10.70
N TYR A 106 -2.56 -3.51 -11.56
CA TYR A 106 -1.65 -4.63 -11.71
C TYR A 106 -0.31 -4.21 -11.15
N VAL A 107 0.15 -4.94 -10.13
CA VAL A 107 1.36 -4.64 -9.37
C VAL A 107 2.41 -5.70 -9.65
N THR A 108 3.58 -5.28 -10.11
CA THR A 108 4.71 -6.15 -10.44
C THR A 108 5.77 -6.19 -9.34
N HIS A 109 5.78 -5.18 -8.46
CA HIS A 109 6.73 -5.11 -7.36
C HIS A 109 6.15 -4.29 -6.20
N VAL A 110 6.43 -4.71 -4.96
CA VAL A 110 6.08 -3.98 -3.74
C VAL A 110 7.37 -3.54 -3.07
N ASN A 111 7.63 -2.24 -3.09
CA ASN A 111 8.74 -1.62 -2.38
C ASN A 111 8.33 -1.43 -0.93
N ARG A 112 9.02 -2.12 -0.04
CA ARG A 112 8.60 -2.21 1.36
C ARG A 112 9.40 -1.27 2.25
N ILE A 113 8.83 -0.90 3.37
CA ILE A 113 9.42 -0.04 4.42
C ILE A 113 10.77 -0.51 5.00
N LEU A 114 11.33 -1.61 4.55
CA LEU A 114 12.55 -2.23 5.07
C LEU A 114 13.70 -2.24 4.06
N GLY A 115 13.55 -1.54 2.94
CA GLY A 115 14.51 -1.44 1.85
C GLY A 115 14.52 -2.63 0.90
N GLU A 116 15.23 -2.51 -0.21
CA GLU A 116 15.22 -3.41 -1.37
C GLU A 116 15.37 -4.91 -1.04
N LEU A 117 16.16 -5.26 -0.03
CA LEU A 117 16.37 -6.67 0.36
C LEU A 117 15.09 -7.35 0.90
N LYS A 118 14.05 -6.59 1.16
CA LYS A 118 12.79 -7.07 1.74
C LYS A 118 11.59 -6.80 0.84
N ASP A 119 11.81 -6.30 -0.34
CA ASP A 119 10.79 -6.05 -1.33
C ASP A 119 10.21 -7.36 -1.88
N TRP A 120 9.03 -7.26 -2.41
CA TRP A 120 8.32 -8.41 -2.96
C TRP A 120 8.17 -8.31 -4.47
N ASP A 121 8.65 -9.35 -5.17
CA ASP A 121 8.31 -9.60 -6.57
C ASP A 121 6.85 -10.03 -6.64
N SER A 122 6.06 -9.33 -7.43
CA SER A 122 4.60 -9.44 -7.37
C SER A 122 3.97 -9.67 -8.74
N GLU A 123 2.90 -10.46 -8.77
CA GLU A 123 1.95 -10.56 -9.88
C GLU A 123 0.51 -10.33 -9.34
N SER A 124 0.34 -9.20 -8.65
CA SER A 124 -0.90 -8.93 -7.92
C SER A 124 -1.91 -8.14 -8.75
N HIS A 125 -3.17 -8.54 -8.61
CA HIS A 125 -4.33 -7.86 -9.20
C HIS A 125 -5.21 -7.28 -8.10
N ILE A 126 -5.46 -5.98 -8.19
CA ILE A 126 -6.21 -5.21 -7.20
C ILE A 126 -7.40 -4.56 -7.89
N PHE A 127 -8.61 -4.91 -7.47
CA PHE A 127 -9.84 -4.30 -7.96
C PHE A 127 -10.68 -3.77 -6.81
N ASN A 128 -11.14 -2.52 -6.95
CA ASN A 128 -12.01 -1.86 -5.99
C ASN A 128 -13.04 -1.03 -6.75
N ALA A 129 -14.31 -1.15 -6.42
CA ALA A 129 -15.38 -0.38 -7.02
C ALA A 129 -16.35 0.14 -5.97
N THR A 130 -16.77 1.38 -6.12
CA THR A 130 -17.71 2.06 -5.23
C THR A 130 -18.85 2.65 -6.04
N TRP A 131 -20.08 2.44 -5.55
CA TRP A 131 -21.28 3.05 -6.06
C TRP A 131 -22.02 3.79 -4.94
N SER A 132 -22.34 5.05 -5.16
CA SER A 132 -23.02 5.91 -4.19
C SER A 132 -24.36 6.38 -4.76
N PRO A 133 -25.42 5.54 -4.75
CA PRO A 133 -26.72 5.88 -5.34
C PRO A 133 -27.40 7.07 -4.67
N ALA A 134 -27.11 7.28 -3.38
CA ALA A 134 -27.61 8.40 -2.58
C ALA A 134 -26.54 8.88 -1.60
N GLU A 135 -26.70 10.07 -1.04
CA GLU A 135 -25.80 10.58 0.01
C GLU A 135 -25.80 9.68 1.27
N ALA A 136 -26.95 9.05 1.53
CA ALA A 136 -27.13 8.15 2.66
C ALA A 136 -26.61 6.73 2.42
N LEU A 137 -26.11 6.39 1.21
CA LEU A 137 -25.69 5.03 0.89
C LEU A 137 -24.48 5.01 -0.02
N ARG A 138 -23.44 4.33 0.42
CA ARG A 138 -22.25 3.95 -0.37
C ARG A 138 -22.10 2.43 -0.30
N VAL A 139 -22.06 1.79 -1.44
CA VAL A 139 -21.80 0.37 -1.59
C VAL A 139 -20.44 0.20 -2.26
N GLN A 140 -19.60 -0.65 -1.73
CA GLN A 140 -18.26 -0.90 -2.22
C GLN A 140 -18.03 -2.41 -2.32
N GLY A 141 -17.47 -2.84 -3.45
CA GLY A 141 -16.98 -4.20 -3.66
C GLY A 141 -15.50 -4.21 -4.00
N PHE A 142 -14.78 -5.22 -3.54
CA PHE A 142 -13.36 -5.34 -3.84
C PHE A 142 -12.92 -6.80 -3.98
N VAL A 143 -11.87 -6.99 -4.78
CA VAL A 143 -11.12 -8.23 -4.92
C VAL A 143 -9.64 -7.88 -4.99
N TYR A 144 -8.86 -8.37 -4.06
CA TYR A 144 -7.41 -8.21 -4.01
C TYR A 144 -6.78 -9.61 -4.08
N ALA A 145 -6.22 -9.94 -5.25
CA ALA A 145 -5.44 -11.14 -5.46
C ALA A 145 -3.96 -10.74 -5.38
N LEU A 146 -3.39 -10.94 -4.20
CA LEU A 146 -1.99 -10.61 -3.91
C LEU A 146 -1.16 -11.87 -4.08
N ASP A 147 -0.19 -11.82 -5.00
CA ASP A 147 0.74 -12.91 -5.27
C ASP A 147 2.17 -12.39 -5.24
N PHE A 148 3.05 -13.11 -4.52
CA PHE A 148 4.41 -12.70 -4.27
C PHE A 148 5.36 -13.87 -4.50
N ALA A 149 6.12 -13.85 -5.61
CA ALA A 149 7.01 -14.92 -6.01
C ALA A 149 8.09 -15.26 -4.97
N ASN A 150 8.64 -14.23 -4.33
CA ASN A 150 9.66 -14.37 -3.28
C ASN A 150 9.08 -14.39 -1.85
N SER A 151 7.74 -14.40 -1.70
CA SER A 151 7.06 -14.35 -0.39
C SER A 151 5.70 -15.05 -0.42
N ALA A 152 5.64 -16.27 -0.93
CA ALA A 152 4.39 -17.02 -1.14
C ALA A 152 3.52 -17.18 0.12
N ALA A 153 4.12 -17.18 1.31
CA ALA A 153 3.38 -17.25 2.58
C ALA A 153 2.53 -15.99 2.85
N ASN A 154 2.80 -14.88 2.17
CA ASN A 154 2.05 -13.63 2.25
C ASN A 154 1.05 -13.45 1.09
N ALA A 155 1.03 -14.38 0.13
CA ALA A 155 0.05 -14.39 -0.94
C ALA A 155 -1.36 -14.61 -0.40
N SER A 156 -2.35 -13.92 -0.96
CA SER A 156 -3.73 -14.00 -0.49
C SER A 156 -4.74 -13.57 -1.54
N ILE A 157 -5.94 -14.12 -1.48
CA ILE A 157 -7.09 -13.60 -2.22
C ILE A 157 -8.12 -13.11 -1.21
N THR A 158 -8.32 -11.80 -1.18
CA THR A 158 -9.30 -11.15 -0.31
C THR A 158 -10.39 -10.53 -1.15
N LYS A 159 -11.64 -10.81 -0.81
CA LYS A 159 -12.81 -10.24 -1.47
C LYS A 159 -13.84 -9.82 -0.45
N GLY A 160 -14.57 -8.75 -0.73
CA GLY A 160 -15.56 -8.25 0.20
C GLY A 160 -16.55 -7.27 -0.41
N LEU A 161 -17.62 -7.07 0.35
CA LEU A 161 -18.63 -6.05 0.12
C LEU A 161 -18.75 -5.21 1.39
N LYS A 162 -18.90 -3.91 1.23
CA LYS A 162 -19.09 -2.96 2.32
C LYS A 162 -20.23 -2.02 1.98
N ALA A 163 -21.17 -1.82 2.90
CA ALA A 163 -22.16 -0.78 2.80
C ALA A 163 -21.94 0.22 3.94
N SER A 164 -21.96 1.49 3.62
CA SER A 164 -21.78 2.57 4.61
C SER A 164 -22.62 3.77 4.23
N GLY A 165 -22.91 4.63 5.19
CA GLY A 165 -23.64 5.85 4.94
C GLY A 165 -23.98 6.61 6.20
N LYS A 166 -24.77 7.67 6.02
CA LYS A 166 -25.20 8.54 7.11
C LYS A 166 -26.73 8.61 7.11
N THR A 167 -27.32 8.36 8.27
CA THR A 167 -28.74 8.58 8.50
C THR A 167 -28.93 9.66 9.55
N TRP A 168 -30.17 10.07 9.81
CA TRP A 168 -30.51 10.97 10.88
C TRP A 168 -30.18 10.40 12.28
N LEU A 169 -30.05 9.07 12.40
CA LEU A 169 -29.64 8.36 13.63
C LEU A 169 -28.10 8.27 13.79
N GLY A 170 -27.31 8.59 12.77
CA GLY A 170 -25.85 8.51 12.80
C GLY A 170 -25.22 7.86 11.59
N LEU A 171 -23.93 7.51 11.70
CA LEU A 171 -23.18 6.79 10.68
C LEU A 171 -23.41 5.29 10.85
N TYR A 172 -23.49 4.57 9.73
CA TYR A 172 -23.53 3.10 9.73
C TYR A 172 -22.47 2.53 8.77
N GLN A 173 -21.99 1.35 9.08
CA GLN A 173 -21.11 0.57 8.25
C GLN A 173 -21.41 -0.93 8.46
N LEU A 174 -21.53 -1.67 7.36
CA LEU A 174 -21.67 -3.12 7.30
C LEU A 174 -20.57 -3.66 6.37
N SER A 175 -19.86 -4.68 6.78
CA SER A 175 -18.75 -5.30 6.02
C SER A 175 -18.74 -6.81 6.24
#